data_1abea52e33c8907e05495b3817bb6669
#
_entry.id   1abea52e33c8907e05495b3817bb6669
#
_cell.length_a   1.000
_cell.length_b   1.000
_cell.length_c   1.000
_cell.angle_alpha   90.00
_cell.angle_beta   90.00
_cell.angle_gamma   90.00
#
_symmetry.space_group_name_H-M   'P 1'
#
loop_
_entity.id
_entity.type
_entity.pdbx_description
1 polymer ?
#
loop_
_entity_poly.entity_id
_entity_poly.type
_entity_poly.pdbx_seq_one_letter_code
_entity_poly.pdbx_strand_id
1 'polypeptide(L)'
;MAEPLRRVLFVEDEPALRISYERYFAGRYRMAFAATGSEGLALLEAQPPDVLVLDMRLPDTDGVALLRQVVARRPGIPVIVTTAYTSIEPQLAVLGLPYVGYLLKPFDLDDLAARIDAA
;
A
#
# COMPACT_ATOMS: atom_id res chain seq x y z
N MET A 1 3.37 29.38 1.07
CA MET A 1 2.22 28.47 0.96
C MET A 1 2.70 27.03 1.16
N ALA A 2 2.07 26.30 2.04
CA ALA A 2 2.48 24.89 2.26
C ALA A 2 2.06 24.03 1.07
N GLU A 3 2.90 23.06 0.72
CA GLU A 3 2.55 22.08 -0.30
C GLU A 3 1.41 21.18 0.21
N PRO A 4 0.54 20.68 -0.69
CA PRO A 4 -0.47 19.72 -0.30
C PRO A 4 0.18 18.45 0.26
N LEU A 5 -0.47 17.86 1.27
CA LEU A 5 -0.03 16.58 1.80
C LEU A 5 -0.15 15.50 0.70
N ARG A 6 0.79 14.53 0.73
CA ARG A 6 0.70 13.36 -0.15
C ARG A 6 -0.56 12.57 0.15
N ARG A 7 -1.15 12.05 -0.89
CA ARG A 7 -2.27 11.10 -0.79
C ARG A 7 -1.71 9.70 -0.71
N VAL A 8 -2.11 8.98 0.32
CA VAL A 8 -1.69 7.58 0.52
C VAL A 8 -2.94 6.71 0.64
N LEU A 9 -3.02 5.70 -0.19
CA LEU A 9 -4.07 4.68 -0.09
C LEU A 9 -3.48 3.46 0.61
N PHE A 10 -4.10 3.09 1.73
CA PHE A 10 -3.73 1.88 2.48
C PHE A 10 -4.76 0.79 2.21
N VAL A 11 -4.31 -0.33 1.65
CA VAL A 11 -5.15 -1.51 1.45
C VAL A 11 -4.72 -2.54 2.48
N GLU A 12 -5.51 -2.66 3.54
CA GLU A 12 -5.21 -3.46 4.73
C GLU A 12 -6.50 -3.94 5.38
N ASP A 13 -6.67 -5.23 5.52
CA ASP A 13 -7.89 -5.80 6.09
C ASP A 13 -7.93 -5.83 7.62
N GLU A 14 -6.79 -5.70 8.29
CA GLU A 14 -6.71 -5.75 9.75
C GLU A 14 -7.13 -4.41 10.37
N PRO A 15 -8.27 -4.36 11.11
CA PRO A 15 -8.75 -3.09 11.66
C PRO A 15 -7.77 -2.41 12.62
N ALA A 16 -7.08 -3.18 13.45
CA ALA A 16 -6.12 -2.63 14.41
C ALA A 16 -4.98 -1.91 13.69
N LEU A 17 -4.51 -2.45 12.58
CA LEU A 17 -3.43 -1.85 11.82
C LEU A 17 -3.90 -0.59 11.08
N ARG A 18 -5.11 -0.61 10.51
CA ARG A 18 -5.69 0.60 9.90
C ARG A 18 -5.80 1.74 10.92
N ILE A 19 -6.26 1.44 12.13
CA ILE A 19 -6.36 2.43 13.21
C ILE A 19 -4.97 2.97 13.57
N SER A 20 -3.96 2.10 13.64
CA SER A 20 -2.58 2.51 13.92
C SER A 20 -2.06 3.46 12.84
N TYR A 21 -2.30 3.16 11.58
CA TYR A 21 -1.92 4.04 10.47
C TYR A 21 -2.62 5.40 10.59
N GLU A 22 -3.92 5.39 10.82
CA GLU A 22 -4.71 6.61 10.91
C GLU A 22 -4.19 7.53 12.02
N ARG A 23 -3.89 6.97 13.19
CA ARG A 23 -3.39 7.73 14.33
C ARG A 23 -1.96 8.23 14.13
N TYR A 24 -1.08 7.34 13.66
CA TYR A 24 0.34 7.66 13.52
C TYR A 24 0.58 8.71 12.44
N PHE A 25 -0.12 8.61 11.31
CA PHE A 25 0.09 9.49 10.16
C PHE A 25 -0.87 10.67 10.10
N ALA A 26 -1.69 10.87 11.13
CA ALA A 26 -2.62 12.01 11.17
C ALA A 26 -1.88 13.34 10.99
N GLY A 27 -2.37 14.18 10.07
CA GLY A 27 -1.73 15.46 9.75
C GLY A 27 -0.50 15.37 8.87
N ARG A 28 -0.02 14.16 8.58
CA ARG A 28 1.18 13.93 7.77
C ARG A 28 0.85 13.57 6.33
N TYR A 29 -0.21 12.79 6.13
CA TYR A 29 -0.69 12.38 4.82
C TYR A 29 -2.19 12.55 4.70
N ARG A 30 -2.68 12.67 3.47
CA ARG A 30 -4.10 12.55 3.15
C ARG A 30 -4.37 11.07 2.92
N MET A 31 -5.05 10.42 3.84
CA MET A 31 -5.19 8.97 3.86
C MET A 31 -6.55 8.52 3.35
N ALA A 32 -6.55 7.41 2.63
CA ALA A 32 -7.74 6.62 2.32
C ALA A 32 -7.44 5.17 2.68
N PHE A 33 -8.46 4.42 3.08
CA PHE A 33 -8.33 3.05 3.55
C PHE A 33 -9.29 2.12 2.82
N ALA A 34 -8.80 0.95 2.47
CA ALA A 34 -9.60 -0.12 1.91
C ALA A 34 -9.33 -1.40 2.69
N ALA A 35 -10.37 -2.15 3.01
CA ALA A 35 -10.27 -3.42 3.73
C ALA A 35 -10.20 -4.62 2.78
N THR A 36 -10.49 -4.42 1.50
CA THR A 36 -10.48 -5.47 0.48
C THR A 36 -9.78 -4.99 -0.78
N GLY A 37 -9.38 -5.94 -1.62
CA GLY A 37 -8.77 -5.62 -2.91
C GLY A 37 -9.73 -4.90 -3.83
N SER A 38 -11.00 -5.32 -3.86
CA SER A 38 -12.04 -4.70 -4.66
C SER A 38 -12.25 -3.22 -4.29
N GLU A 39 -12.35 -2.93 -3.01
CA GLU A 39 -12.46 -1.56 -2.50
C GLU A 39 -11.21 -0.74 -2.82
N GLY A 40 -10.04 -1.36 -2.68
CA GLY A 40 -8.76 -0.73 -3.03
C GLY A 40 -8.69 -0.31 -4.49
N LEU A 41 -9.11 -1.17 -5.41
CA LEU A 41 -9.12 -0.84 -6.83
C LEU A 41 -10.13 0.27 -7.14
N ALA A 42 -11.30 0.26 -6.50
CA ALA A 42 -12.29 1.30 -6.68
C ALA A 42 -11.76 2.67 -6.24
N LEU A 43 -11.08 2.74 -5.10
CA LEU A 43 -10.46 3.97 -4.60
C LEU A 43 -9.28 4.41 -5.48
N LEU A 44 -8.49 3.47 -5.97
CA LEU A 44 -7.39 3.74 -6.89
C LEU A 44 -7.88 4.47 -8.15
N GLU A 45 -9.01 4.05 -8.69
CA GLU A 45 -9.61 4.65 -9.88
C GLU A 45 -10.30 5.99 -9.57
N ALA A 46 -11.02 6.07 -8.46
CA ALA A 46 -11.81 7.26 -8.10
C ALA A 46 -10.92 8.43 -7.65
N GLN A 47 -9.87 8.14 -6.90
CA GLN A 47 -8.96 9.13 -6.34
C GLN A 47 -7.53 8.57 -6.36
N PRO A 48 -6.84 8.63 -7.50
CA PRO A 48 -5.49 8.09 -7.59
C PRO A 48 -4.58 8.64 -6.50
N PRO A 49 -3.97 7.77 -5.67
CA PRO A 49 -3.05 8.22 -4.63
C PRO A 49 -1.67 8.54 -5.21
N ASP A 50 -0.85 9.24 -4.43
CA ASP A 50 0.56 9.44 -4.74
C ASP A 50 1.37 8.19 -4.41
N VAL A 51 0.95 7.44 -3.39
CA VAL A 51 1.59 6.20 -2.95
C VAL A 51 0.51 5.20 -2.53
N LEU A 52 0.70 3.94 -2.91
CA LEU A 52 -0.15 2.83 -2.48
C LEU A 52 0.61 1.95 -1.49
N VAL A 53 0.04 1.72 -0.32
CA VAL A 53 0.53 0.73 0.65
C VAL A 53 -0.39 -0.48 0.57
N LEU A 54 0.16 -1.61 0.15
CA LEU A 54 -0.61 -2.80 -0.21
C LEU A 54 -0.22 -4.00 0.65
N ASP A 55 -1.17 -4.49 1.46
CA ASP A 55 -1.01 -5.76 2.15
C ASP A 55 -1.20 -6.92 1.17
N MET A 56 -0.30 -7.89 1.23
CA MET A 56 -0.32 -9.04 0.33
C MET A 56 -1.35 -10.11 0.74
N ARG A 57 -2.00 -9.96 1.86
CA ARG A 57 -3.03 -10.91 2.33
C ARG A 57 -4.35 -10.19 2.57
N LEU A 58 -5.28 -10.37 1.65
CA LEU A 58 -6.59 -9.74 1.68
C LEU A 58 -7.69 -10.81 1.62
N PRO A 59 -8.90 -10.52 2.15
CA PRO A 59 -9.96 -11.52 2.21
C PRO A 59 -10.53 -11.95 0.86
N ASP A 60 -10.48 -11.08 -0.15
CA ASP A 60 -11.12 -11.30 -1.45
C ASP A 60 -10.14 -11.61 -2.58
N THR A 61 -8.84 -11.42 -2.36
CA THR A 61 -7.83 -11.68 -3.40
C THR A 61 -6.45 -11.83 -2.76
N ASP A 62 -5.53 -12.47 -3.46
CA ASP A 62 -4.13 -12.42 -3.04
C ASP A 62 -3.48 -11.13 -3.53
N GLY A 63 -2.45 -10.68 -2.80
CA GLY A 63 -1.80 -9.42 -3.09
C GLY A 63 -1.03 -9.39 -4.40
N VAL A 64 -0.51 -10.54 -4.85
CA VAL A 64 0.19 -10.63 -6.13
C VAL A 64 -0.77 -10.37 -7.29
N ALA A 65 -1.94 -10.99 -7.26
CA ALA A 65 -2.98 -10.76 -8.26
C ALA A 65 -3.44 -9.31 -8.25
N LEU A 66 -3.61 -8.73 -7.06
CA LEU A 66 -4.02 -7.33 -6.92
C LEU A 66 -2.93 -6.38 -7.45
N LEU A 67 -1.67 -6.63 -7.12
CA LEU A 67 -0.56 -5.81 -7.62
C LEU A 67 -0.50 -5.83 -9.15
N ARG A 68 -0.74 -6.97 -9.78
CA ARG A 68 -0.84 -7.06 -11.24
C ARG A 68 -1.91 -6.13 -11.79
N GLN A 69 -3.07 -6.10 -11.18
CA GLN A 69 -4.17 -5.22 -11.59
C GLN A 69 -3.83 -3.76 -11.39
N VAL A 70 -3.18 -3.42 -10.27
CA VAL A 70 -2.73 -2.06 -9.98
C VAL A 70 -1.76 -1.59 -11.05
N VAL A 71 -0.75 -2.39 -11.36
CA VAL A 71 0.27 -2.06 -12.37
C VAL A 71 -0.36 -1.90 -13.75
N ALA A 72 -1.34 -2.74 -14.09
CA ALA A 72 -2.04 -2.65 -15.37
C ALA A 72 -2.86 -1.36 -15.51
N ARG A 73 -3.49 -0.92 -14.42
CA ARG A 73 -4.35 0.27 -14.39
C ARG A 73 -3.58 1.55 -14.19
N ARG A 74 -2.54 1.52 -13.35
CA ARG A 74 -1.74 2.68 -12.97
C ARG A 74 -0.25 2.31 -12.94
N PRO A 75 0.40 2.11 -14.10
CA PRO A 75 1.76 1.56 -14.16
C PRO A 75 2.82 2.42 -13.47
N GLY A 76 2.58 3.72 -13.31
CA GLY A 76 3.54 4.63 -12.69
C GLY A 76 3.37 4.84 -11.21
N ILE A 77 2.37 4.19 -10.56
CA ILE A 77 2.12 4.44 -9.14
C ILE A 77 3.16 3.72 -8.27
N PRO A 78 3.79 4.43 -7.30
CA PRO A 78 4.68 3.77 -6.34
C PRO A 78 3.88 2.87 -5.41
N VAL A 79 4.29 1.60 -5.28
CA VAL A 79 3.65 0.62 -4.40
C VAL A 79 4.63 0.18 -3.33
N ILE A 80 4.20 0.26 -2.07
CA ILE A 80 4.91 -0.31 -0.92
C ILE A 80 4.15 -1.56 -0.51
N VAL A 81 4.84 -2.69 -0.52
CA VAL A 81 4.27 -3.99 -0.17
C VAL A 81 4.49 -4.27 1.30
N THR A 82 3.44 -4.67 2.01
CA THR A 82 3.53 -5.16 3.39
C THR A 82 3.05 -6.60 3.45
N THR A 83 3.73 -7.45 4.20
CA THR A 83 3.37 -8.86 4.32
C THR A 83 4.00 -9.50 5.54
N ALA A 84 3.35 -10.55 6.07
CA ALA A 84 3.93 -11.41 7.10
C ALA A 84 4.78 -12.54 6.49
N TYR A 85 4.79 -12.69 5.16
CA TYR A 85 5.42 -13.83 4.49
C TYR A 85 6.69 -13.43 3.74
N THR A 86 7.78 -14.14 4.01
CA THR A 86 9.07 -13.93 3.33
C THR A 86 9.07 -14.44 1.89
N SER A 87 8.16 -15.35 1.55
CA SER A 87 8.09 -15.98 0.22
C SER A 87 7.48 -15.08 -0.87
N ILE A 88 6.88 -13.94 -0.50
CA ILE A 88 6.22 -13.06 -1.48
C ILE A 88 7.25 -12.33 -2.36
N GLU A 89 8.33 -11.83 -1.77
CA GLU A 89 9.32 -11.06 -2.53
C GLU A 89 9.92 -11.85 -3.69
N PRO A 90 10.33 -13.12 -3.52
CA PRO A 90 10.77 -13.93 -4.66
C PRO A 90 9.72 -14.09 -5.74
N GLN A 91 8.44 -14.21 -5.37
CA GLN A 91 7.34 -14.32 -6.35
C GLN A 91 7.23 -13.04 -7.18
N LEU A 92 7.32 -11.88 -6.54
CA LEU A 92 7.28 -10.59 -7.24
C LEU A 92 8.44 -10.45 -8.22
N ALA A 93 9.63 -10.88 -7.82
CA ALA A 93 10.82 -10.84 -8.65
C ALA A 93 10.66 -11.71 -9.90
N VAL A 94 10.14 -12.94 -9.73
CA VAL A 94 9.90 -13.87 -10.85
C VAL A 94 8.88 -13.30 -11.84
N LEU A 95 7.85 -12.64 -11.34
CA LEU A 95 6.80 -12.06 -12.17
C LEU A 95 7.18 -10.69 -12.75
N GLY A 96 8.30 -10.12 -12.33
CA GLY A 96 8.73 -8.80 -12.79
C GLY A 96 7.81 -7.66 -12.33
N LEU A 97 7.10 -7.84 -11.23
CA LEU A 97 6.17 -6.82 -10.72
C LEU A 97 6.94 -5.75 -9.95
N PRO A 98 6.73 -4.46 -10.29
CA PRO A 98 7.46 -3.38 -9.64
C PRO A 98 6.88 -3.03 -8.28
N TYR A 99 7.74 -2.72 -7.33
CA TYR A 99 7.40 -2.11 -6.05
C TYR A 99 8.58 -1.23 -5.62
N VAL A 100 8.31 -0.20 -4.80
CA VAL A 100 9.34 0.73 -4.34
C VAL A 100 9.75 0.49 -2.89
N GLY A 101 8.99 -0.31 -2.16
CA GLY A 101 9.30 -0.69 -0.78
C GLY A 101 8.69 -2.02 -0.44
N TYR A 102 9.32 -2.75 0.47
CA TYR A 102 8.88 -4.06 0.93
C TYR A 102 9.14 -4.15 2.43
N LEU A 103 8.08 -4.35 3.22
CA LEU A 103 8.18 -4.43 4.67
C LEU A 103 7.55 -5.71 5.20
N LEU A 104 8.29 -6.42 6.02
CA LEU A 104 7.80 -7.62 6.71
C LEU A 104 7.13 -7.23 8.02
N LYS A 105 5.93 -7.77 8.25
CA LYS A 105 5.22 -7.58 9.51
C LYS A 105 5.84 -8.46 10.61
N PRO A 106 5.95 -7.99 11.85
CA PRO A 106 5.67 -6.63 12.27
C PRO A 106 6.80 -5.67 11.89
N PHE A 107 6.48 -4.45 11.53
CA PHE A 107 7.44 -3.41 11.20
C PHE A 107 7.15 -2.13 12.01
N ASP A 108 8.14 -1.27 12.15
CA ASP A 108 7.95 0.03 12.78
C ASP A 108 7.27 1.00 11.81
N LEU A 109 6.34 1.80 12.33
CA LEU A 109 5.64 2.79 11.50
C LEU A 109 6.59 3.88 10.99
N ASP A 110 7.68 4.14 11.69
CA ASP A 110 8.75 5.03 11.21
C ASP A 110 9.39 4.50 9.92
N ASP A 111 9.57 3.19 9.80
CA ASP A 111 10.11 2.58 8.60
C ASP A 111 9.13 2.73 7.43
N LEU A 112 7.85 2.54 7.69
CA LEU A 112 6.82 2.76 6.67
C LEU A 112 6.80 4.23 6.24
N ALA A 113 6.87 5.16 7.19
CA ALA A 113 6.92 6.59 6.90
C ALA A 113 8.09 6.93 5.99
N ALA A 114 9.28 6.40 6.29
CA ALA A 114 10.48 6.63 5.48
C ALA A 114 10.29 6.14 4.04
N ARG A 115 9.64 4.99 3.85
CA ARG A 115 9.34 4.46 2.52
C ARG A 115 8.34 5.31 1.77
N ILE A 116 7.27 5.76 2.45
CA ILE A 116 6.27 6.63 1.84
C ILE A 116 6.92 7.95 1.41
N ASP A 117 7.72 8.56 2.26
CA ASP A 117 8.36 9.85 1.98
C ASP A 117 9.38 9.74 0.84
N ALA A 118 10.02 8.60 0.68
CA ALA A 118 11.00 8.35 -0.38
C ALA A 118 10.37 7.93 -1.71
N ALA A 119 9.11 7.58 -1.70
CA ALA A 119 8.41 7.07 -2.89
C ALA A 119 8.10 8.16 -3.92
#